data_cf8719b19635773f4bc240f450a08ccf
#
_entry.id   cf8719b19635773f4bc240f450a08ccf
#
_cell.length_a   1.000
_cell.length_b   1.000
_cell.length_c   1.000
_cell.angle_alpha   90.00
_cell.angle_beta   90.00
_cell.angle_gamma   90.00
#
_symmetry.space_group_name_H-M   'P 1'
#
loop_
_entity.id
_entity.type
_entity.pdbx_description
1 polymer ?
#
loop_
_entity_poly.entity_id
_entity_poly.type
_entity_poly.pdbx_seq_one_letter_code
_entity_poly.pdbx_strand_id
1 'polypeptide(L)'
;AASWGAFYQKFFTQLDRSEMDIFADAMDPEGYILHFIGHYYVGMGTVGGRVPTEKGWMLDNASGWIIQLVKDYEQTGDTEYLKAHLTGLKRAMKFLYSRMPQGSTIPVGPTTYDDFTHPPLYSYYAGVWLTTLKAYEAIGKAIGDESIVKQAQQQFATSQKEALEKLWNGRFFAYGCEPDGSKRLDNVLFTGQLAGQFLSRYCGWGDVYPMDIVKA
;
A
#
# COMPACT_ATOMS: atom_id res chain seq x y z
N ALA A 1 -11.00 4.73 1.79
CA ALA A 1 -11.53 3.67 0.92
C ALA A 1 -11.38 2.29 1.56
N ALA A 2 -10.18 1.89 2.01
CA ALA A 2 -9.93 0.53 2.55
C ALA A 2 -10.82 0.10 3.73
N SER A 3 -11.36 1.02 4.54
CA SER A 3 -12.18 0.67 5.71
C SER A 3 -13.61 0.26 5.36
N TRP A 4 -14.16 0.77 4.26
CA TRP A 4 -15.50 0.39 3.82
C TRP A 4 -15.50 -0.92 3.04
N GLY A 5 -14.47 -1.16 2.21
CA GLY A 5 -14.29 -2.40 1.50
C GLY A 5 -14.34 -3.60 2.43
N ALA A 6 -13.64 -3.55 3.55
CA ALA A 6 -13.58 -4.67 4.48
C ALA A 6 -14.94 -5.09 5.09
N PHE A 7 -15.88 -4.16 5.27
CA PHE A 7 -17.24 -4.50 5.71
C PHE A 7 -18.05 -5.14 4.59
N TYR A 8 -17.98 -4.56 3.39
CA TYR A 8 -18.70 -5.08 2.23
C TYR A 8 -18.15 -6.41 1.74
N GLN A 9 -16.83 -6.62 1.76
CA GLN A 9 -16.19 -7.88 1.40
C GLN A 9 -16.79 -9.07 2.14
N LYS A 10 -17.09 -8.90 3.41
CA LYS A 10 -17.66 -9.97 4.23
C LYS A 10 -19.06 -10.41 3.78
N PHE A 11 -19.86 -9.49 3.25
CA PHE A 11 -21.27 -9.73 2.92
C PHE A 11 -21.57 -9.66 1.43
N PHE A 12 -20.75 -8.95 0.66
CA PHE A 12 -20.99 -8.64 -0.74
C PHE A 12 -19.71 -8.78 -1.57
N THR A 13 -19.08 -9.96 -1.51
CA THR A 13 -17.80 -10.26 -2.19
C THR A 13 -17.82 -9.89 -3.67
N GLN A 14 -18.96 -10.08 -4.36
CA GLN A 14 -19.08 -9.74 -5.79
C GLN A 14 -18.95 -8.24 -6.06
N LEU A 15 -19.39 -7.39 -5.14
CA LEU A 15 -19.26 -5.94 -5.29
C LEU A 15 -17.81 -5.51 -5.23
N ASP A 16 -17.08 -6.03 -4.23
CA ASP A 16 -15.66 -5.74 -4.08
C ASP A 16 -14.83 -6.29 -5.24
N ARG A 17 -15.13 -7.51 -5.71
CA ARG A 17 -14.48 -8.09 -6.89
C ARG A 17 -14.70 -7.22 -8.13
N SER A 18 -15.92 -6.72 -8.34
CA SER A 18 -16.20 -5.81 -9.44
C SER A 18 -15.34 -4.54 -9.38
N GLU A 19 -15.13 -3.97 -8.19
CA GLU A 19 -14.22 -2.84 -8.01
C GLU A 19 -12.77 -3.23 -8.31
N MET A 20 -12.29 -4.34 -7.75
CA MET A 20 -10.92 -4.81 -7.97
C MET A 20 -10.64 -5.12 -9.45
N ASP A 21 -11.61 -5.72 -10.16
CA ASP A 21 -11.51 -6.06 -11.59
C ASP A 21 -11.42 -4.79 -12.45
N ILE A 22 -12.26 -3.79 -12.17
CA ILE A 22 -12.24 -2.50 -12.88
C ILE A 22 -10.87 -1.82 -12.70
N PHE A 23 -10.31 -1.83 -11.49
CA PHE A 23 -8.99 -1.25 -11.25
C PHE A 23 -7.87 -2.08 -11.88
N ALA A 24 -8.00 -3.40 -11.93
CA ALA A 24 -7.04 -4.27 -12.61
C ALA A 24 -7.04 -4.03 -14.13
N ASP A 25 -8.22 -3.91 -14.74
CA ASP A 25 -8.39 -3.65 -16.18
C ASP A 25 -7.87 -2.27 -16.57
N ALA A 26 -8.05 -1.28 -15.71
CA ALA A 26 -7.58 0.08 -15.90
C ALA A 26 -6.13 0.32 -15.46
N MET A 27 -5.44 -0.70 -14.93
CA MET A 27 -4.06 -0.58 -14.48
C MET A 27 -3.13 -0.13 -15.60
N ASP A 28 -2.32 0.88 -15.32
CA ASP A 28 -1.34 1.38 -16.27
C ASP A 28 -0.31 0.29 -16.67
N PRO A 29 0.23 0.31 -17.89
CA PRO A 29 1.30 -0.61 -18.30
C PRO A 29 2.52 -0.60 -17.35
N GLU A 30 2.83 0.52 -16.70
CA GLU A 30 3.88 0.61 -15.68
C GLU A 30 3.51 -0.07 -14.35
N GLY A 31 2.20 -0.36 -14.13
CA GLY A 31 1.71 -1.09 -12.97
C GLY A 31 1.10 -0.23 -11.87
N TYR A 32 0.96 1.08 -12.05
CA TYR A 32 0.25 1.88 -11.06
C TYR A 32 -1.27 1.76 -11.20
N ILE A 33 -1.94 1.84 -10.06
CA ILE A 33 -3.40 1.90 -9.99
C ILE A 33 -3.84 3.35 -10.08
N LEU A 34 -4.80 3.62 -10.95
CA LEU A 34 -5.35 4.97 -11.11
C LEU A 34 -6.07 5.43 -9.84
N HIS A 35 -5.97 6.73 -9.55
CA HIS A 35 -6.70 7.32 -8.43
C HIS A 35 -8.22 7.32 -8.71
N PHE A 36 -8.62 7.50 -9.96
CA PHE A 36 -10.01 7.51 -10.39
C PHE A 36 -10.20 6.68 -11.66
N ILE A 37 -11.33 5.99 -11.74
CA ILE A 37 -11.81 5.32 -12.94
C ILE A 37 -13.21 5.84 -13.24
N GLY A 38 -13.42 6.37 -14.46
CA GLY A 38 -14.71 6.91 -14.87
C GLY A 38 -14.82 8.43 -14.85
N HIS A 39 -16.04 8.96 -14.72
CA HIS A 39 -16.30 10.40 -14.76
C HIS A 39 -15.87 11.09 -13.48
N TYR A 40 -14.95 12.01 -13.60
CA TYR A 40 -14.45 12.83 -12.47
C TYR A 40 -15.38 14.00 -12.19
N TYR A 41 -16.48 14.20 -12.26
CA TYR A 41 -17.52 15.21 -12.08
C TYR A 41 -18.51 15.26 -13.26
N VAL A 42 -19.69 14.87 -12.97
CA VAL A 42 -20.86 15.26 -13.74
C VAL A 42 -20.98 16.79 -13.63
N GLY A 43 -20.52 17.52 -14.62
CA GLY A 43 -20.55 18.98 -14.64
C GLY A 43 -19.25 19.64 -15.09
N MET A 44 -18.12 18.97 -15.09
CA MET A 44 -16.84 19.52 -15.61
C MET A 44 -16.48 19.02 -17.01
N GLY A 45 -17.37 18.34 -17.71
CA GLY A 45 -17.17 17.97 -19.11
C GLY A 45 -16.09 16.90 -19.37
N THR A 46 -15.57 16.27 -18.36
CA THR A 46 -14.65 15.14 -18.52
C THR A 46 -15.44 13.86 -18.71
N VAL A 47 -15.41 13.37 -19.91
CA VAL A 47 -15.99 12.09 -20.31
C VAL A 47 -15.12 10.98 -19.76
N GLY A 48 -15.76 9.91 -19.28
CA GLY A 48 -15.10 8.73 -18.72
C GLY A 48 -13.96 8.20 -19.59
N GLY A 49 -12.91 7.85 -18.94
CA GLY A 49 -11.67 7.39 -19.50
C GLY A 49 -10.55 7.59 -18.49
N ARG A 50 -9.42 6.97 -18.72
CA ARG A 50 -8.19 7.27 -17.97
C ARG A 50 -8.02 8.78 -17.95
N VAL A 51 -7.99 9.36 -16.76
CA VAL A 51 -7.52 10.73 -16.61
C VAL A 51 -5.99 10.66 -16.67
N PRO A 52 -5.36 11.00 -17.80
CA PRO A 52 -3.91 11.05 -17.88
C PRO A 52 -3.49 12.33 -17.17
N THR A 53 -3.36 12.25 -15.87
CA THR A 53 -2.65 13.27 -15.13
C THR A 53 -1.25 12.75 -14.89
N GLU A 54 -0.24 13.55 -15.13
CA GLU A 54 1.15 13.27 -14.71
C GLU A 54 1.25 12.94 -13.20
N LYS A 55 0.15 13.12 -12.48
CA LYS A 55 -0.03 12.87 -11.04
C LYS A 55 -1.16 11.88 -10.72
N GLY A 56 -1.61 11.09 -11.68
CA GLY A 56 -2.75 10.18 -11.50
C GLY A 56 -2.44 8.91 -10.69
N TRP A 57 -1.19 8.69 -10.28
CA TRP A 57 -0.81 7.55 -9.47
C TRP A 57 -0.56 7.95 -8.02
N MET A 58 -0.95 7.08 -7.12
CA MET A 58 -0.69 7.19 -5.69
C MET A 58 -0.18 5.85 -5.18
N LEU A 59 0.81 5.88 -4.30
CA LEU A 59 1.45 4.67 -3.79
C LEU A 59 0.45 3.77 -3.05
N ASP A 60 -0.40 4.35 -2.24
CA ASP A 60 -1.36 3.64 -1.41
C ASP A 60 -2.55 3.08 -2.20
N ASN A 61 -2.82 3.54 -3.42
CA ASN A 61 -3.77 2.88 -4.32
C ASN A 61 -3.27 1.50 -4.76
N ALA A 62 -2.02 1.40 -5.20
CA ALA A 62 -1.42 0.12 -5.57
C ALA A 62 -1.29 -0.80 -4.35
N SER A 63 -0.85 -0.27 -3.21
CA SER A 63 -0.77 -0.99 -1.94
C SER A 63 -2.14 -1.48 -1.48
N GLY A 64 -3.15 -0.63 -1.52
CA GLY A 64 -4.54 -0.94 -1.14
C GLY A 64 -5.14 -2.05 -1.99
N TRP A 65 -4.93 -1.99 -3.32
CA TRP A 65 -5.41 -3.04 -4.22
C TRP A 65 -4.76 -4.40 -3.93
N ILE A 66 -3.45 -4.44 -3.67
CA ILE A 66 -2.74 -5.68 -3.29
C ILE A 66 -3.29 -6.24 -1.98
N ILE A 67 -3.49 -5.39 -0.97
CA ILE A 67 -4.02 -5.78 0.34
C ILE A 67 -5.44 -6.33 0.20
N GLN A 68 -6.28 -5.69 -0.60
CA GLN A 68 -7.67 -6.08 -0.84
C GLN A 68 -7.77 -7.42 -1.55
N LEU A 69 -6.89 -7.70 -2.52
CA LEU A 69 -6.82 -8.99 -3.22
C LEU A 69 -6.51 -10.16 -2.26
N VAL A 70 -5.62 -9.93 -1.29
CA VAL A 70 -5.32 -10.93 -0.26
C VAL A 70 -6.51 -11.13 0.68
N LYS A 71 -7.19 -10.04 1.06
CA LYS A 71 -8.38 -10.13 1.91
C LYS A 71 -9.51 -10.90 1.25
N ASP A 72 -9.73 -10.70 -0.06
CA ASP A 72 -10.70 -11.49 -0.82
C ASP A 72 -10.34 -12.98 -0.76
N TYR A 73 -9.07 -13.32 -1.04
CA TYR A 73 -8.60 -14.70 -0.96
C TYR A 73 -8.77 -15.31 0.44
N GLU A 74 -8.40 -14.61 1.50
CA GLU A 74 -8.55 -15.11 2.87
C GLU A 74 -10.01 -15.36 3.27
N GLN A 75 -10.94 -14.59 2.73
CA GLN A 75 -12.36 -14.73 3.01
C GLN A 75 -13.03 -15.81 2.17
N THR A 76 -12.60 -15.99 0.93
CA THR A 76 -13.28 -16.85 -0.04
C THR A 76 -12.56 -18.18 -0.26
N GLY A 77 -11.24 -18.22 -0.03
CA GLY A 77 -10.39 -19.35 -0.42
C GLY A 77 -10.21 -19.51 -1.93
N ASP A 78 -10.66 -18.52 -2.72
CA ASP A 78 -10.67 -18.59 -4.18
C ASP A 78 -9.29 -18.34 -4.78
N THR A 79 -8.52 -19.40 -4.89
CA THR A 79 -7.17 -19.38 -5.47
C THR A 79 -7.18 -19.05 -6.97
N GLU A 80 -8.23 -19.39 -7.69
CA GLU A 80 -8.31 -19.12 -9.13
C GLU A 80 -8.50 -17.62 -9.40
N TYR A 81 -9.34 -16.94 -8.61
CA TYR A 81 -9.46 -15.50 -8.66
C TYR A 81 -8.12 -14.80 -8.34
N LEU A 82 -7.44 -15.25 -7.28
CA LEU A 82 -6.11 -14.74 -6.93
C LEU A 82 -5.10 -14.93 -8.08
N LYS A 83 -5.07 -16.12 -8.69
CA LYS A 83 -4.19 -16.43 -9.83
C LYS A 83 -4.49 -15.58 -11.07
N ALA A 84 -5.75 -15.30 -11.35
CA ALA A 84 -6.15 -14.44 -12.46
C ALA A 84 -5.53 -13.03 -12.36
N HIS A 85 -5.29 -12.54 -11.14
CA HIS A 85 -4.74 -11.22 -10.87
C HIS A 85 -3.22 -11.18 -10.69
N LEU A 86 -2.51 -12.34 -10.75
CA LEU A 86 -1.05 -12.40 -10.50
C LEU A 86 -0.22 -11.51 -11.43
N THR A 87 -0.60 -11.39 -12.70
CA THR A 87 0.11 -10.51 -13.65
C THR A 87 0.00 -9.06 -13.23
N GLY A 88 -1.20 -8.60 -12.90
CA GLY A 88 -1.45 -7.25 -12.37
C GLY A 88 -0.69 -7.00 -11.07
N LEU A 89 -0.74 -7.95 -10.15
CA LEU A 89 -0.05 -7.90 -8.88
C LEU A 89 1.49 -7.74 -9.05
N LYS A 90 2.10 -8.55 -9.90
CA LYS A 90 3.54 -8.45 -10.19
C LYS A 90 3.90 -7.09 -10.82
N ARG A 91 3.02 -6.53 -11.67
CA ARG A 91 3.20 -5.19 -12.22
C ARG A 91 3.08 -4.11 -11.14
N ALA A 92 2.08 -4.19 -10.27
CA ALA A 92 1.89 -3.24 -9.17
C ALA A 92 3.09 -3.27 -8.20
N MET A 93 3.57 -4.44 -7.83
CA MET A 93 4.78 -4.57 -7.01
C MET A 93 6.02 -4.00 -7.72
N LYS A 94 6.21 -4.28 -9.01
CA LYS A 94 7.31 -3.69 -9.80
C LYS A 94 7.24 -2.17 -9.82
N PHE A 95 6.05 -1.61 -9.97
CA PHE A 95 5.85 -0.16 -9.87
C PHE A 95 6.28 0.38 -8.50
N LEU A 96 5.81 -0.22 -7.41
CA LEU A 96 6.18 0.20 -6.06
C LEU A 96 7.70 0.11 -5.84
N TYR A 97 8.35 -0.97 -6.26
CA TYR A 97 9.82 -1.10 -6.20
C TYR A 97 10.54 -0.01 -7.02
N SER A 98 9.99 0.39 -8.18
CA SER A 98 10.58 1.45 -9.00
C SER A 98 10.53 2.84 -8.37
N ARG A 99 9.73 3.02 -7.31
CA ARG A 99 9.61 4.28 -6.55
C ARG A 99 10.56 4.36 -5.36
N MET A 100 11.39 3.36 -5.14
CA MET A 100 12.42 3.41 -4.11
C MET A 100 13.58 4.29 -4.58
N PRO A 101 13.90 5.38 -3.89
CA PRO A 101 15.07 6.18 -4.23
C PRO A 101 16.35 5.43 -3.83
N GLN A 102 17.47 5.86 -4.38
CA GLN A 102 18.76 5.31 -4.00
C GLN A 102 18.98 5.44 -2.48
N GLY A 103 19.35 4.34 -1.83
CA GLY A 103 19.59 4.32 -0.38
C GLY A 103 18.32 4.20 0.48
N SER A 104 17.15 3.96 -0.13
CA SER A 104 15.92 3.64 0.59
C SER A 104 15.32 2.32 0.11
N THR A 105 14.69 1.61 1.03
CA THR A 105 13.94 0.37 0.80
C THR A 105 12.42 0.59 0.92
N ILE A 106 12.02 1.86 1.07
CA ILE A 106 10.63 2.30 1.17
C ILE A 106 10.32 3.18 -0.05
N PRO A 107 9.25 2.90 -0.81
CA PRO A 107 8.85 3.73 -1.93
C PRO A 107 8.48 5.15 -1.50
N VAL A 108 8.77 6.14 -2.33
CA VAL A 108 8.41 7.54 -2.11
C VAL A 108 7.56 8.07 -3.26
N GLY A 109 6.58 8.92 -2.93
CA GLY A 109 5.68 9.51 -3.90
C GLY A 109 4.37 9.99 -3.29
N PRO A 110 3.44 10.47 -4.13
CA PRO A 110 2.13 10.92 -3.68
C PRO A 110 1.30 9.77 -3.10
N THR A 111 0.42 10.13 -2.18
CA THR A 111 -0.57 9.22 -1.58
C THR A 111 -1.92 9.91 -1.50
N THR A 112 -2.95 9.22 -1.02
CA THR A 112 -4.31 9.76 -0.84
C THR A 112 -4.42 10.88 0.19
N TYR A 113 -3.34 11.23 0.89
CA TYR A 113 -3.21 12.46 1.67
C TYR A 113 -2.69 13.64 0.81
N ASP A 114 -3.19 13.76 -0.41
CA ASP A 114 -2.71 14.71 -1.43
C ASP A 114 -3.00 16.18 -1.14
N ASP A 115 -3.88 16.47 -0.18
CA ASP A 115 -4.13 17.84 0.30
C ASP A 115 -2.98 18.44 1.11
N PHE A 116 -1.96 17.62 1.44
CA PHE A 116 -0.81 18.03 2.23
C PHE A 116 0.50 17.85 1.46
N THR A 117 1.42 18.79 1.67
CA THR A 117 2.80 18.57 1.22
C THR A 117 3.50 17.63 2.20
N HIS A 118 3.80 16.42 1.76
CA HIS A 118 4.48 15.41 2.56
C HIS A 118 5.99 15.45 2.34
N PRO A 119 6.79 15.11 3.39
CA PRO A 119 8.17 14.71 3.18
C PRO A 119 8.25 13.50 2.26
N PRO A 120 9.33 13.32 1.48
CA PRO A 120 9.43 12.18 0.57
C PRO A 120 9.26 10.82 1.25
N LEU A 121 9.94 10.60 2.37
CA LEU A 121 9.76 9.44 3.25
C LEU A 121 8.94 9.86 4.48
N TYR A 122 7.75 9.31 4.67
CA TYR A 122 6.91 9.66 5.81
C TYR A 122 6.21 8.45 6.44
N SER A 123 5.85 8.61 7.71
CA SER A 123 5.45 7.51 8.60
C SER A 123 4.18 6.78 8.16
N TYR A 124 3.20 7.49 7.59
CA TYR A 124 2.00 6.85 7.06
C TYR A 124 2.32 5.78 6.03
N TYR A 125 3.02 6.20 4.95
CA TYR A 125 3.25 5.27 3.86
C TYR A 125 4.28 4.20 4.21
N ALA A 126 5.26 4.50 5.06
CA ALA A 126 6.19 3.49 5.56
C ALA A 126 5.45 2.31 6.22
N GLY A 127 4.45 2.59 7.06
CA GLY A 127 3.60 1.56 7.67
C GLY A 127 2.74 0.81 6.65
N VAL A 128 2.13 1.52 5.70
CA VAL A 128 1.33 0.93 4.62
C VAL A 128 2.19 0.02 3.73
N TRP A 129 3.41 0.45 3.41
CA TRP A 129 4.36 -0.37 2.66
C TRP A 129 4.69 -1.69 3.38
N LEU A 130 4.97 -1.63 4.68
CA LEU A 130 5.23 -2.83 5.48
C LEU A 130 4.03 -3.79 5.46
N THR A 131 2.81 -3.27 5.52
CA THR A 131 1.59 -4.08 5.41
C THR A 131 1.43 -4.68 4.02
N THR A 132 1.77 -3.93 2.97
CA THR A 132 1.77 -4.43 1.58
C THR A 132 2.73 -5.60 1.41
N LEU A 133 3.89 -5.56 2.05
CA LEU A 133 4.86 -6.67 2.02
C LEU A 133 4.34 -7.92 2.74
N LYS A 134 3.60 -7.77 3.84
CA LYS A 134 2.91 -8.90 4.48
C LYS A 134 1.83 -9.50 3.58
N ALA A 135 1.07 -8.66 2.89
CA ALA A 135 0.11 -9.11 1.89
C ALA A 135 0.81 -9.88 0.76
N TYR A 136 1.91 -9.34 0.26
CA TYR A 136 2.68 -10.00 -0.82
C TYR A 136 3.27 -11.35 -0.38
N GLU A 137 3.75 -11.44 0.86
CA GLU A 137 4.15 -12.73 1.45
C GLU A 137 2.98 -13.73 1.52
N ALA A 138 1.80 -13.28 1.96
CA ALA A 138 0.60 -14.12 2.04
C ALA A 138 0.19 -14.67 0.66
N ILE A 139 0.28 -13.84 -0.40
CA ILE A 139 0.05 -14.29 -1.77
C ILE A 139 1.04 -15.38 -2.17
N GLY A 140 2.34 -15.17 -1.93
CA GLY A 140 3.36 -16.16 -2.23
C GLY A 140 3.05 -17.52 -1.58
N LYS A 141 2.64 -17.50 -0.32
CA LYS A 141 2.20 -18.72 0.41
C LYS A 141 0.96 -19.37 -0.21
N ALA A 142 -0.04 -18.55 -0.57
CA ALA A 142 -1.30 -19.02 -1.13
C ALA A 142 -1.13 -19.75 -2.48
N ILE A 143 -0.18 -19.29 -3.30
CA ILE A 143 0.09 -19.88 -4.62
C ILE A 143 1.28 -20.82 -4.65
N GLY A 144 1.98 -21.02 -3.52
CA GLY A 144 3.17 -21.86 -3.42
C GLY A 144 4.43 -21.31 -4.08
N ASP A 145 4.54 -19.97 -4.23
CA ASP A 145 5.71 -19.30 -4.81
C ASP A 145 6.69 -18.84 -3.71
N GLU A 146 7.62 -19.71 -3.37
CA GLU A 146 8.65 -19.47 -2.35
C GLU A 146 9.57 -18.28 -2.70
N SER A 147 9.69 -17.93 -3.97
CA SER A 147 10.50 -16.77 -4.37
C SER A 147 9.84 -15.46 -3.94
N ILE A 148 8.53 -15.36 -4.08
CA ILE A 148 7.74 -14.23 -3.59
C ILE A 148 7.84 -14.14 -2.06
N VAL A 149 7.69 -15.27 -1.36
CA VAL A 149 7.77 -15.31 0.10
C VAL A 149 9.12 -14.77 0.59
N LYS A 150 10.21 -15.29 0.06
CA LYS A 150 11.57 -14.83 0.44
C LYS A 150 11.81 -13.37 0.12
N GLN A 151 11.40 -12.92 -1.06
CA GLN A 151 11.54 -11.51 -1.47
C GLN A 151 10.77 -10.59 -0.51
N ALA A 152 9.52 -10.92 -0.21
CA ALA A 152 8.67 -10.14 0.69
C ALA A 152 9.26 -10.07 2.11
N GLN A 153 9.72 -11.19 2.65
CA GLN A 153 10.33 -11.26 3.99
C GLN A 153 11.62 -10.45 4.09
N GLN A 154 12.52 -10.57 3.10
CA GLN A 154 13.77 -9.81 3.07
C GLN A 154 13.50 -8.32 2.96
N GLN A 155 12.59 -7.93 2.06
CA GLN A 155 12.20 -6.52 1.90
C GLN A 155 11.53 -5.97 3.15
N PHE A 156 10.65 -6.75 3.79
CA PHE A 156 10.00 -6.36 5.03
C PHE A 156 11.04 -6.07 6.13
N ALA A 157 11.99 -6.97 6.34
CA ALA A 157 13.01 -6.81 7.38
C ALA A 157 13.87 -5.56 7.16
N THR A 158 14.28 -5.30 5.91
CA THR A 158 15.08 -4.12 5.57
C THR A 158 14.27 -2.83 5.67
N SER A 159 13.04 -2.82 5.18
CA SER A 159 12.16 -1.64 5.23
C SER A 159 11.71 -1.32 6.67
N GLN A 160 11.43 -2.34 7.49
CA GLN A 160 11.09 -2.14 8.90
C GLN A 160 12.26 -1.51 9.65
N LYS A 161 13.49 -2.03 9.45
CA LYS A 161 14.70 -1.46 10.04
C LYS A 161 14.87 0.00 9.64
N GLU A 162 14.75 0.30 8.35
CA GLU A 162 14.86 1.67 7.82
C GLU A 162 13.79 2.60 8.43
N ALA A 163 12.52 2.16 8.49
CA ALA A 163 11.45 2.96 9.08
C ALA A 163 11.74 3.28 10.56
N LEU A 164 12.24 2.31 11.32
CA LEU A 164 12.60 2.51 12.72
C LEU A 164 13.80 3.45 12.87
N GLU A 165 14.85 3.30 12.08
CA GLU A 165 16.05 4.13 12.14
C GLU A 165 15.80 5.58 11.71
N LYS A 166 14.99 5.79 10.66
CA LYS A 166 14.79 7.11 10.07
C LYS A 166 13.59 7.86 10.63
N LEU A 167 12.56 7.17 11.10
CA LEU A 167 11.30 7.80 11.50
C LEU A 167 11.01 7.73 13.00
N TRP A 168 11.47 6.69 13.72
CA TRP A 168 11.25 6.61 15.15
C TRP A 168 12.17 7.56 15.91
N ASN A 169 11.60 8.48 16.71
CA ASN A 169 12.35 9.49 17.46
C ASN A 169 12.51 9.16 18.95
N GLY A 170 12.12 7.95 19.38
CA GLY A 170 12.15 7.51 20.77
C GLY A 170 10.82 7.69 21.52
N ARG A 171 9.84 8.38 20.91
CA ARG A 171 8.54 8.66 21.53
C ARG A 171 7.37 8.41 20.58
N PHE A 172 7.51 8.78 19.31
CA PHE A 172 6.53 8.57 18.26
C PHE A 172 7.24 8.52 16.89
N PHE A 173 6.54 8.09 15.85
CA PHE A 173 7.08 8.19 14.51
C PHE A 173 7.01 9.64 14.05
N ALA A 174 8.16 10.24 13.76
CA ALA A 174 8.25 11.56 13.15
C ALA A 174 7.40 11.61 11.87
N TYR A 175 6.87 12.78 11.53
CA TYR A 175 6.05 12.93 10.33
C TYR A 175 6.76 12.37 9.10
N GLY A 176 8.02 12.75 8.91
CA GLY A 176 8.84 12.21 7.83
C GLY A 176 10.21 12.87 7.75
N CYS A 177 10.95 12.51 6.71
CA CYS A 177 12.30 12.99 6.43
C CYS A 177 12.63 12.87 4.93
N GLU A 178 13.82 13.29 4.54
CA GLU A 178 14.42 12.93 3.25
C GLU A 178 14.76 11.43 3.23
N PRO A 179 14.91 10.80 2.05
CA PRO A 179 15.23 9.37 1.94
C PRO A 179 16.54 8.96 2.61
N ASP A 180 17.48 9.87 2.75
CA ASP A 180 18.75 9.67 3.47
C ASP A 180 18.62 9.80 5.00
N GLY A 181 17.42 10.11 5.50
CA GLY A 181 17.13 10.35 6.91
C GLY A 181 17.39 11.78 7.38
N SER A 182 17.90 12.66 6.52
CA SER A 182 18.08 14.07 6.85
C SER A 182 16.76 14.82 6.92
N LYS A 183 16.77 16.04 7.49
CA LYS A 183 15.61 16.93 7.63
C LYS A 183 14.41 16.27 8.30
N ARG A 184 14.64 15.39 9.27
CA ARG A 184 13.57 14.72 10.01
C ARG A 184 12.71 15.72 10.78
N LEU A 185 11.40 15.59 10.63
CA LEU A 185 10.42 16.45 11.29
C LEU A 185 10.02 15.88 12.66
N ASP A 186 10.96 15.90 13.60
CA ASP A 186 10.84 15.28 14.92
C ASP A 186 9.74 15.88 15.81
N ASN A 187 9.36 17.12 15.57
CA ASN A 187 8.36 17.83 16.37
C ASN A 187 6.95 17.79 15.76
N VAL A 188 6.78 17.10 14.64
CA VAL A 188 5.49 16.99 13.95
C VAL A 188 4.98 15.57 14.06
N LEU A 189 3.85 15.42 14.74
CA LEU A 189 3.13 14.16 14.85
C LEU A 189 2.07 14.11 13.76
N PHE A 190 2.12 13.06 12.94
CA PHE A 190 1.08 12.79 11.95
C PHE A 190 0.08 11.76 12.48
N THR A 191 -1.21 12.07 12.43
CA THR A 191 -2.26 11.18 12.96
C THR A 191 -2.32 9.82 12.28
N GLY A 192 -1.89 9.74 11.02
CA GLY A 192 -1.80 8.49 10.24
C GLY A 192 -0.54 7.65 10.46
N GLN A 193 0.35 8.02 11.40
CA GLN A 193 1.66 7.34 11.58
C GLN A 193 1.56 5.82 11.82
N LEU A 194 0.48 5.36 12.41
CA LEU A 194 0.23 3.93 12.69
C LEU A 194 -0.84 3.30 11.78
N ALA A 195 -1.21 3.94 10.68
CA ALA A 195 -2.24 3.40 9.77
C ALA A 195 -1.88 2.00 9.26
N GLY A 196 -0.63 1.75 8.86
CA GLY A 196 -0.17 0.43 8.44
C GLY A 196 -0.20 -0.59 9.58
N GLN A 197 0.21 -0.22 10.79
CA GLN A 197 0.11 -1.08 11.98
C GLN A 197 -1.34 -1.51 12.24
N PHE A 198 -2.25 -0.53 12.21
CA PHE A 198 -3.68 -0.80 12.36
C PHE A 198 -4.19 -1.74 11.24
N LEU A 199 -3.88 -1.43 9.99
CA LEU A 199 -4.34 -2.20 8.84
C LEU A 199 -3.82 -3.64 8.87
N SER A 200 -2.54 -3.86 9.18
CA SER A 200 -1.95 -5.20 9.29
C SER A 200 -2.61 -6.04 10.40
N ARG A 201 -2.89 -5.43 11.56
CA ARG A 201 -3.63 -6.10 12.63
C ARG A 201 -5.07 -6.39 12.25
N TYR A 202 -5.74 -5.42 11.63
CA TYR A 202 -7.11 -5.59 11.15
C TYR A 202 -7.22 -6.76 10.14
N CYS A 203 -6.21 -6.94 9.30
CA CYS A 203 -6.11 -8.07 8.38
C CYS A 203 -5.69 -9.39 9.05
N GLY A 204 -5.34 -9.39 10.33
CA GLY A 204 -4.88 -10.58 11.04
C GLY A 204 -3.43 -10.99 10.75
N TRP A 205 -2.64 -10.11 10.09
CA TRP A 205 -1.25 -10.41 9.71
C TRP A 205 -0.22 -10.05 10.78
N GLY A 206 -0.68 -9.62 11.97
CA GLY A 206 0.17 -9.27 13.10
C GLY A 206 0.79 -7.88 12.95
N ASP A 207 1.86 -7.66 13.70
CA ASP A 207 2.48 -6.35 13.83
C ASP A 207 3.46 -6.04 12.69
N VAL A 208 3.48 -4.78 12.24
CA VAL A 208 4.51 -4.26 11.34
C VAL A 208 5.61 -3.52 12.10
N TYR A 209 5.32 -3.07 13.31
CA TYR A 209 6.29 -2.47 14.22
C TYR A 209 6.34 -3.23 15.55
N PRO A 210 7.48 -3.24 16.26
CA PRO A 210 7.57 -3.81 17.60
C PRO A 210 6.57 -3.19 18.56
N MET A 211 5.94 -3.99 19.40
CA MET A 211 4.83 -3.54 20.26
C MET A 211 5.23 -2.60 21.40
N ASP A 212 6.44 -2.68 21.86
CA ASP A 212 7.02 -1.71 22.81
C ASP A 212 7.07 -0.30 22.21
N ILE A 213 7.41 -0.20 20.93
CA ILE A 213 7.39 1.05 20.16
C ILE A 213 5.96 1.57 19.94
N VAL A 214 5.04 0.67 19.60
CA VAL A 214 3.63 1.05 19.32
C VAL A 214 2.90 1.56 20.57
N LYS A 215 3.33 1.10 21.76
CA LYS A 215 2.72 1.46 23.07
C LYS A 215 3.40 2.63 23.76
N ALA A 216 4.53 3.09 23.25
CA ALA A 216 5.28 4.20 23.82
C ALA A 216 4.60 5.55 23.56
#